data_b895c31d9f3bf8a5b82961f47a71bae2
#
_entry.id   b895c31d9f3bf8a5b82961f47a71bae2
#
_cell.length_a   1.000
_cell.length_b   1.000
_cell.length_c   1.000
_cell.angle_alpha   90.00
_cell.angle_beta   90.00
_cell.angle_gamma   90.00
#
_symmetry.space_group_name_H-M   'P 1'
#
loop_
_entity.id
_entity.type
_entity.pdbx_description
1 polymer ?
#
loop_
_entity_poly.entity_id
_entity_poly.type
_entity_poly.pdbx_seq_one_letter_code
_entity_poly.pdbx_strand_id
1 'polypeptide(L)'
;MNLDQESLVHGVIRTVTSDDRLESMNFRQINRNAILSLGTMDDFPYLTMEMFHLPGTQELQGTYLTPMIQFAASYRAVEYEWGQWLEKFESLLACMYWRSATVWLETELSGQHVFSWESQGQYHQPGDRILQVRCEWEHELGFV
;
A
#
# COMPACT_ATOMS: atom_id res chain seq x y z
N MET A 1 -18.29 -19.06 11.56
CA MET A 1 -17.51 -17.90 11.05
C MET A 1 -18.08 -16.62 11.62
N ASN A 2 -17.24 -15.82 12.26
CA ASN A 2 -17.69 -14.54 12.82
C ASN A 2 -17.32 -13.40 11.85
N LEU A 3 -18.30 -12.91 11.10
CA LEU A 3 -18.11 -11.86 10.11
C LEU A 3 -18.04 -10.46 10.71
N ASP A 4 -18.27 -10.33 12.02
CA ASP A 4 -18.16 -9.05 12.71
C ASP A 4 -16.78 -8.81 13.32
N GLN A 5 -15.91 -9.79 13.17
CA GLN A 5 -14.55 -9.71 13.69
C GLN A 5 -13.74 -8.65 12.94
N GLU A 6 -13.05 -7.82 13.72
CA GLU A 6 -12.24 -6.75 13.15
C GLU A 6 -10.95 -7.31 12.56
N SER A 7 -10.56 -6.76 11.41
CA SER A 7 -9.22 -6.94 10.88
C SER A 7 -8.65 -5.58 10.54
N LEU A 8 -7.36 -5.41 10.79
CA LEU A 8 -6.65 -4.17 10.54
C LEU A 8 -5.70 -4.36 9.38
N VAL A 9 -5.74 -3.42 8.45
CA VAL A 9 -4.81 -3.37 7.34
C VAL A 9 -4.06 -2.07 7.43
N HIS A 10 -2.75 -2.12 7.45
CA HIS A 10 -1.94 -0.92 7.39
C HIS A 10 -0.69 -1.19 6.56
N GLY A 11 -0.09 -0.14 6.06
CA GLY A 11 1.06 -0.36 5.22
C GLY A 11 1.78 0.90 4.82
N VAL A 12 2.79 0.70 4.01
CA VAL A 12 3.63 1.78 3.53
C VAL A 12 4.07 1.47 2.10
N ILE A 13 4.02 2.49 1.25
CA ILE A 13 4.60 2.45 -0.09
C ILE A 13 5.78 3.38 -0.06
N ARG A 14 6.98 2.84 -0.33
CA ARG A 14 8.18 3.65 -0.46
C ARG A 14 8.25 4.14 -1.89
N THR A 15 8.21 5.45 -2.06
CA THR A 15 8.18 6.06 -3.37
C THR A 15 9.58 6.42 -3.84
N VAL A 16 9.68 7.14 -4.94
CA VAL A 16 10.94 7.40 -5.62
C VAL A 16 11.22 8.90 -5.61
N THR A 17 12.48 9.25 -5.36
CA THR A 17 12.97 10.61 -5.58
C THR A 17 14.03 10.59 -6.67
N SER A 18 14.19 11.74 -7.32
CA SER A 18 15.23 11.96 -8.31
C SER A 18 16.02 13.19 -7.90
N ASP A 19 17.27 13.28 -8.34
CA ASP A 19 18.07 14.48 -8.19
C ASP A 19 17.48 15.63 -9.02
N ASP A 20 16.74 15.31 -10.07
CA ASP A 20 16.00 16.29 -10.85
C ASP A 20 14.70 16.62 -10.11
N ARG A 21 14.58 17.86 -9.66
CA ARG A 21 13.42 18.32 -8.91
C ARG A 21 12.12 18.20 -9.70
N LEU A 22 12.16 18.50 -10.99
CA LEU A 22 10.97 18.43 -11.84
C LEU A 22 10.52 16.98 -12.02
N GLU A 23 11.47 16.07 -12.16
CA GLU A 23 11.16 14.65 -12.27
C GLU A 23 10.54 14.13 -10.97
N SER A 24 11.10 14.51 -9.81
CA SER A 24 10.54 14.13 -8.51
C SER A 24 9.12 14.66 -8.33
N MET A 25 8.87 15.88 -8.74
CA MET A 25 7.53 16.46 -8.68
C MET A 25 6.55 15.69 -9.57
N ASN A 26 7.00 15.27 -10.74
CA ASN A 26 6.19 14.51 -11.67
C ASN A 26 5.85 13.14 -11.09
N PHE A 27 6.81 12.45 -10.49
CA PHE A 27 6.56 11.16 -9.83
C PHE A 27 5.49 11.29 -8.76
N ARG A 28 5.58 12.32 -7.94
CA ARG A 28 4.62 12.55 -6.87
C ARG A 28 3.23 12.86 -7.39
N GLN A 29 3.16 13.65 -8.45
CA GLN A 29 1.87 14.00 -9.03
C GLN A 29 1.17 12.78 -9.61
N ILE A 30 1.94 11.93 -10.28
CA ILE A 30 1.39 10.69 -10.84
C ILE A 30 0.92 9.76 -9.73
N ASN A 31 1.70 9.60 -8.67
CA ASN A 31 1.32 8.78 -7.53
C ASN A 31 0.07 9.33 -6.84
N ARG A 32 0.03 10.64 -6.64
CA ARG A 32 -1.13 11.28 -6.04
C ARG A 32 -2.38 11.05 -6.88
N ASN A 33 -2.26 11.23 -8.20
CA ASN A 33 -3.38 11.02 -9.11
C ASN A 33 -3.87 9.57 -9.09
N ALA A 34 -2.95 8.61 -9.01
CA ALA A 34 -3.32 7.21 -8.92
C ALA A 34 -4.15 6.93 -7.67
N ILE A 35 -3.74 7.46 -6.53
CA ILE A 35 -4.46 7.27 -5.27
C ILE A 35 -5.80 8.00 -5.30
N LEU A 36 -5.83 9.24 -5.78
CA LEU A 36 -7.08 10.00 -5.87
C LEU A 36 -8.09 9.34 -6.82
N SER A 37 -7.60 8.61 -7.82
CA SER A 37 -8.48 7.92 -8.75
C SER A 37 -9.25 6.76 -8.11
N LEU A 38 -8.83 6.29 -6.93
CA LEU A 38 -9.58 5.28 -6.20
C LEU A 38 -10.94 5.81 -5.74
N GLY A 39 -11.04 7.12 -5.51
CA GLY A 39 -12.28 7.72 -5.06
C GLY A 39 -12.62 7.36 -3.62
N THR A 40 -13.87 7.65 -3.23
CA THR A 40 -14.35 7.43 -1.87
C THR A 40 -15.35 6.27 -1.78
N MET A 41 -15.74 5.68 -2.90
CA MET A 41 -16.70 4.59 -2.95
C MET A 41 -16.09 3.39 -3.66
N ASP A 42 -16.30 2.24 -3.09
CA ASP A 42 -15.82 0.98 -3.63
C ASP A 42 -16.67 -0.16 -3.09
N ASP A 43 -16.63 -1.30 -3.75
CA ASP A 43 -17.25 -2.51 -3.23
C ASP A 43 -16.29 -3.19 -2.27
N PHE A 44 -16.84 -3.94 -1.32
CA PHE A 44 -16.03 -4.69 -0.37
C PHE A 44 -15.19 -5.77 -1.12
N PRO A 45 -13.90 -5.92 -0.81
CA PRO A 45 -13.13 -5.23 0.22
C PRO A 45 -12.66 -3.85 -0.25
N TYR A 46 -13.01 -2.83 0.48
CA TYR A 46 -12.83 -1.44 0.08
C TYR A 46 -11.35 -1.05 -0.01
N LEU A 47 -10.99 -0.41 -1.12
CA LEU A 47 -9.72 0.27 -1.23
C LEU A 47 -10.03 1.66 -1.77
N THR A 48 -9.98 2.66 -0.91
CA THR A 48 -10.38 4.03 -1.24
C THR A 48 -9.26 5.01 -0.94
N MET A 49 -9.35 6.20 -1.53
CA MET A 49 -8.34 7.23 -1.34
C MET A 49 -8.23 7.67 0.13
N GLU A 50 -9.30 7.53 0.89
CA GLU A 50 -9.34 7.97 2.29
C GLU A 50 -8.41 7.18 3.20
N MET A 51 -8.03 5.96 2.80
CA MET A 51 -7.10 5.15 3.56
C MET A 51 -5.67 5.69 3.54
N PHE A 52 -5.35 6.51 2.55
CA PHE A 52 -3.98 6.92 2.27
C PHE A 52 -3.71 8.31 2.80
N HIS A 53 -2.58 8.43 3.51
CA HIS A 53 -2.07 9.72 3.92
C HIS A 53 -1.17 10.26 2.83
N LEU A 54 -1.63 11.30 2.15
CA LEU A 54 -0.86 11.94 1.09
C LEU A 54 -0.13 13.16 1.66
N PRO A 55 1.20 13.17 1.62
CA PRO A 55 1.94 14.34 2.10
C PRO A 55 1.64 15.55 1.23
N GLY A 56 1.59 16.72 1.85
CA GLY A 56 1.44 17.96 1.13
C GLY A 56 2.70 18.28 0.33
N THR A 57 2.54 19.15 -0.67
CA THR A 57 3.66 19.51 -1.55
C THR A 57 4.80 20.21 -0.82
N GLN A 58 4.50 20.85 0.31
CA GLN A 58 5.50 21.57 1.10
C GLN A 58 6.36 20.63 1.96
N GLU A 59 5.90 19.44 2.24
CA GLU A 59 6.56 18.50 3.13
C GLU A 59 7.77 17.82 2.51
N LEU A 60 8.02 18.05 1.25
CA LEU A 60 9.08 17.36 0.53
C LEU A 60 10.33 18.18 0.35
N GLN A 61 10.51 19.17 1.20
CA GLN A 61 11.73 19.93 1.19
C GLN A 61 12.76 19.26 2.10
N GLY A 62 13.26 18.17 1.64
CA GLY A 62 14.63 17.89 1.84
C GLY A 62 15.14 17.19 3.09
N THR A 63 14.34 16.73 4.04
CA THR A 63 14.91 16.02 5.17
C THR A 63 14.73 14.50 5.14
N TYR A 64 13.91 14.00 4.24
CA TYR A 64 13.62 12.57 4.18
C TYR A 64 14.42 11.90 3.07
N LEU A 65 15.11 10.82 3.41
CA LEU A 65 15.86 10.05 2.43
C LEU A 65 14.95 9.35 1.43
N THR A 66 13.79 8.90 1.90
CA THR A 66 12.84 8.20 1.05
C THR A 66 11.44 8.63 1.43
N PRO A 67 10.71 9.27 0.53
CA PRO A 67 9.31 9.60 0.80
C PRO A 67 8.49 8.31 0.89
N MET A 68 7.51 8.33 1.79
CA MET A 68 6.65 7.18 2.01
C MET A 68 5.20 7.62 2.02
N ILE A 69 4.34 6.76 1.49
CA ILE A 69 2.90 6.92 1.57
C ILE A 69 2.39 5.87 2.53
N GLN A 70 1.79 6.30 3.63
CA GLN A 70 1.22 5.41 4.64
C GLN A 70 -0.26 5.27 4.42
N PHE A 71 -0.80 4.12 4.80
CA PHE A 71 -2.22 3.86 4.73
C PHE A 71 -2.65 2.91 5.84
N ALA A 72 -3.92 3.02 6.20
CA ALA A 72 -4.49 2.16 7.24
C ALA A 72 -6.01 2.15 7.13
N ALA A 73 -6.60 1.02 7.46
CA ALA A 73 -8.04 0.88 7.57
C ALA A 73 -8.40 -0.28 8.50
N SER A 74 -9.54 -0.14 9.15
CA SER A 74 -10.16 -1.23 9.90
C SER A 74 -11.28 -1.80 9.04
N TYR A 75 -11.32 -3.12 8.94
CA TYR A 75 -12.31 -3.83 8.15
C TYR A 75 -13.06 -4.83 9.01
N ARG A 76 -14.20 -5.22 8.50
CA ARG A 76 -14.94 -6.35 9.05
C ARG A 76 -14.56 -7.59 8.26
N ALA A 77 -13.77 -8.47 8.88
CA ALA A 77 -13.40 -9.78 8.34
C ALA A 77 -12.85 -9.75 6.90
N VAL A 78 -11.95 -8.82 6.61
CA VAL A 78 -11.38 -8.67 5.26
C VAL A 78 -10.54 -9.88 4.85
N GLU A 79 -10.05 -10.66 5.80
CA GLU A 79 -9.25 -11.83 5.53
C GLU A 79 -9.98 -12.86 4.65
N TYR A 80 -11.31 -12.87 4.67
CA TYR A 80 -12.09 -13.79 3.84
C TYR A 80 -12.18 -13.33 2.37
N GLU A 81 -11.80 -12.09 2.10
CA GLU A 81 -11.77 -11.54 0.75
C GLU A 81 -10.37 -11.00 0.42
N TRP A 82 -9.36 -11.54 1.07
CA TRP A 82 -8.01 -10.99 1.00
C TRP A 82 -7.42 -11.03 -0.40
N GLY A 83 -7.70 -12.07 -1.17
CA GLY A 83 -7.22 -12.15 -2.55
C GLY A 83 -7.71 -10.99 -3.41
N GLN A 84 -8.97 -10.59 -3.22
CA GLN A 84 -9.55 -9.46 -3.93
C GLN A 84 -8.92 -8.14 -3.48
N TRP A 85 -8.64 -8.00 -2.18
CA TRP A 85 -7.96 -6.81 -1.67
C TRP A 85 -6.57 -6.68 -2.29
N LEU A 86 -5.84 -7.77 -2.33
CA LEU A 86 -4.51 -7.79 -2.94
C LEU A 86 -4.55 -7.41 -4.42
N GLU A 87 -5.53 -7.91 -5.16
CA GLU A 87 -5.68 -7.55 -6.57
C GLU A 87 -5.90 -6.05 -6.76
N LYS A 88 -6.73 -5.46 -5.91
CA LYS A 88 -6.98 -4.02 -5.96
C LYS A 88 -5.72 -3.23 -5.64
N PHE A 89 -4.98 -3.67 -4.62
CA PHE A 89 -3.75 -2.99 -4.22
C PHE A 89 -2.70 -3.10 -5.32
N GLU A 90 -2.56 -4.26 -5.93
CA GLU A 90 -1.61 -4.45 -7.04
C GLU A 90 -2.00 -3.62 -8.26
N SER A 91 -3.29 -3.47 -8.52
CA SER A 91 -3.76 -2.59 -9.58
C SER A 91 -3.38 -1.13 -9.33
N LEU A 92 -3.42 -0.70 -8.07
CA LEU A 92 -2.95 0.62 -7.68
C LEU A 92 -1.46 0.75 -7.90
N LEU A 93 -0.67 -0.21 -7.41
CA LEU A 93 0.78 -0.21 -7.58
C LEU A 93 1.20 -0.18 -9.05
N ALA A 94 0.42 -0.81 -9.92
CA ALA A 94 0.72 -0.83 -11.35
C ALA A 94 0.73 0.57 -11.96
N CYS A 95 0.04 1.52 -11.34
CA CYS A 95 -0.10 2.89 -11.83
C CYS A 95 0.86 3.87 -11.17
N MET A 96 1.77 3.41 -10.33
CA MET A 96 2.58 4.27 -9.49
C MET A 96 4.08 4.06 -9.70
N TYR A 97 4.84 5.06 -9.26
CA TYR A 97 6.29 4.95 -9.09
C TYR A 97 6.59 4.56 -7.65
N TRP A 98 7.26 3.45 -7.45
CA TRP A 98 7.58 2.98 -6.10
C TRP A 98 8.80 2.06 -6.11
N ARG A 99 9.45 1.93 -4.95
CA ARG A 99 10.59 1.01 -4.75
C ARG A 99 10.15 -0.27 -4.07
N SER A 100 9.32 -0.14 -3.06
CA SER A 100 8.80 -1.27 -2.31
C SER A 100 7.47 -0.90 -1.68
N ALA A 101 6.71 -1.91 -1.35
CA ALA A 101 5.47 -1.74 -0.61
C ALA A 101 5.36 -2.87 0.41
N THR A 102 4.83 -2.55 1.57
CA THR A 102 4.62 -3.53 2.63
C THR A 102 3.24 -3.32 3.22
N VAL A 103 2.51 -4.41 3.38
CA VAL A 103 1.17 -4.41 3.96
C VAL A 103 1.14 -5.40 5.11
N TRP A 104 0.60 -4.97 6.23
CA TRP A 104 0.36 -5.82 7.40
C TRP A 104 -1.14 -6.05 7.50
N LEU A 105 -1.52 -7.32 7.61
CA LEU A 105 -2.89 -7.72 7.89
C LEU A 105 -2.91 -8.34 9.29
N GLU A 106 -3.65 -7.72 10.19
CA GLU A 106 -3.81 -8.22 11.56
C GLU A 106 -5.23 -8.72 11.75
N THR A 107 -5.37 -9.98 12.10
CA THR A 107 -6.68 -10.59 12.34
C THR A 107 -6.76 -11.10 13.77
N GLU A 108 -7.99 -11.21 14.29
CA GLU A 108 -8.19 -11.71 15.65
C GLU A 108 -7.84 -13.18 15.81
N LEU A 109 -7.99 -13.96 14.74
CA LEU A 109 -7.82 -15.41 14.83
C LEU A 109 -6.45 -15.90 14.36
N SER A 110 -5.84 -15.26 13.39
CA SER A 110 -4.64 -15.78 12.78
C SER A 110 -3.39 -14.93 12.97
N GLY A 111 -3.49 -13.85 13.75
CA GLY A 111 -2.34 -13.01 14.04
C GLY A 111 -2.00 -12.03 12.94
N GLN A 112 -0.71 -11.76 12.78
CA GLN A 112 -0.23 -10.75 11.84
C GLN A 112 0.46 -11.42 10.66
N HIS A 113 0.07 -10.98 9.46
CA HIS A 113 0.65 -11.43 8.21
C HIS A 113 1.27 -10.23 7.50
N VAL A 114 2.42 -10.44 6.89
CA VAL A 114 3.15 -9.38 6.19
C VAL A 114 3.24 -9.74 4.71
N PHE A 115 2.88 -8.78 3.88
CA PHE A 115 2.93 -8.91 2.42
C PHE A 115 3.87 -7.84 1.88
N SER A 116 4.77 -8.22 1.00
CA SER A 116 5.74 -7.27 0.48
C SER A 116 5.91 -7.41 -1.03
N TRP A 117 6.18 -6.28 -1.65
CA TRP A 117 6.49 -6.15 -3.07
C TRP A 117 7.76 -5.35 -3.21
N GLU A 118 8.62 -5.79 -4.11
CA GLU A 118 9.85 -5.08 -4.43
C GLU A 118 9.93 -4.86 -5.92
N SER A 119 10.47 -3.71 -6.31
CA SER A 119 10.65 -3.42 -7.72
C SER A 119 11.81 -4.23 -8.29
N GLN A 120 11.73 -4.53 -9.58
CA GLN A 120 12.88 -4.99 -10.35
C GLN A 120 13.70 -3.76 -10.74
N GLY A 121 15.01 -3.78 -10.43
CA GLY A 121 15.85 -2.62 -10.70
C GLY A 121 15.69 -1.55 -9.63
N GLN A 122 15.86 -0.30 -10.02
CA GLN A 122 15.88 0.80 -9.06
C GLN A 122 14.51 1.18 -8.54
N TYR A 123 13.50 1.14 -9.39
CA TYR A 123 12.12 1.44 -9.01
C TYR A 123 11.15 0.95 -10.07
N HIS A 124 9.90 0.80 -9.67
CA HIS A 124 8.78 0.48 -10.54
C HIS A 124 8.23 1.75 -11.18
N GLN A 125 7.91 1.68 -12.46
CA GLN A 125 7.24 2.74 -13.21
C GLN A 125 5.83 2.28 -13.58
N PRO A 126 4.89 3.21 -13.78
CA PRO A 126 3.57 2.84 -14.26
C PRO A 126 3.63 1.98 -15.52
N GLY A 127 2.93 0.86 -15.49
CA GLY A 127 2.91 -0.08 -16.61
C GLY A 127 3.94 -1.20 -16.54
N ASP A 128 4.92 -1.13 -15.63
CA ASP A 128 5.86 -2.21 -15.43
C ASP A 128 5.17 -3.41 -14.80
N ARG A 129 5.70 -4.60 -15.09
CA ARG A 129 5.19 -5.83 -14.50
C ARG A 129 5.47 -5.84 -12.99
N ILE A 130 4.47 -6.21 -12.22
CA ILE A 130 4.61 -6.37 -10.77
C ILE A 130 5.01 -7.81 -10.49
N LEU A 131 6.04 -7.98 -9.64
CA LEU A 131 6.46 -9.29 -9.20
C LEU A 131 5.45 -9.89 -8.25
N GLN A 132 5.50 -11.20 -8.13
CA GLN A 132 4.63 -11.90 -7.21
C GLN A 132 4.84 -11.40 -5.78
N VAL A 133 3.75 -11.20 -5.08
CA VAL A 133 3.78 -10.78 -3.68
C VAL A 133 4.44 -11.87 -2.82
N ARG A 134 5.28 -11.43 -1.90
CA ARG A 134 5.88 -12.28 -0.90
C ARG A 134 5.08 -12.16 0.39
N CYS A 135 4.68 -13.28 0.97
CA CYS A 135 3.92 -13.31 2.20
C CYS A 135 4.73 -13.99 3.30
N GLU A 136 4.80 -13.34 4.46
CA GLU A 136 5.41 -13.90 5.65
C GLU A 136 4.44 -13.80 6.80
N TRP A 137 4.39 -14.85 7.61
CA TRP A 137 3.59 -14.86 8.81
C TRP A 137 4.45 -14.40 9.97
N GLU A 138 4.30 -13.13 10.33
CA GLU A 138 5.20 -12.51 11.28
C GLU A 138 4.95 -12.92 12.72
N HIS A 139 3.68 -13.11 13.09
CA HIS A 139 3.34 -13.39 14.48
C HIS A 139 2.04 -14.17 14.58
N GLU A 140 2.07 -15.25 15.34
CA GLU A 140 0.92 -16.08 15.61
C GLU A 140 0.35 -15.71 16.97
N LEU A 141 -0.94 -15.40 17.03
CA LEU A 141 -1.58 -14.94 18.26
C LEU A 141 -1.51 -16.00 19.36
N GLY A 142 -0.94 -15.61 20.50
CA GLY A 142 -0.90 -16.43 21.67
C GLY A 142 -0.03 -17.67 21.59
N PHE A 143 0.75 -17.80 20.52
CA PHE A 143 1.63 -18.92 20.33
C PHE A 143 3.03 -18.44 19.99
N VAL A 144 3.95 -18.95 20.65
CA VAL A 144 5.35 -18.62 20.42
C VAL A 144 6.13 -19.89 20.20
#